data_c2196549aa85cbc2fde253b4bc188bcf
#
_entry.id   c2196549aa85cbc2fde253b4bc188bcf
#
_cell.length_a   1.000
_cell.length_b   1.000
_cell.length_c   1.000
_cell.angle_alpha   90.00
_cell.angle_beta   90.00
_cell.angle_gamma   90.00
#
_symmetry.space_group_name_H-M   'P 1'
#
loop_
_entity.id
_entity.type
_entity.pdbx_description
1 polymer ?
#
loop_
_entity_poly.entity_id
_entity_poly.type
_entity_poly.pdbx_seq_one_letter_code
_entity_poly.pdbx_strand_id
1 'polypeptide(L)'
;ATGDQLFLRFDTAGDPGGDIVRAAITIEGSPGSPPTAPQPAGATITASSDFTLTAPGDGDGPFQWLKDGQPIAGATAASLLIRNVKKANAGSYAVRVGSRSSGNAILKVTPGSPRPERYASPVPRAVFSETLAEQEKELMTNEIMVRFAKSRKRLAADPFRPVYHFTSPESCMNDPNGLCFWQGRWHFFYIAMPPDEFPNPADIIKRWHRSSIGHAVSDDLIHWQDLPYAIHPGIEKACYSGGFLVEKDRVVSFYPGIGAGQMVAIADDPLLLNWDKMGPVNSGVGDSCIWKEGDTYYGLVGRSLWTSKDLAHWQGRGEFLTSLPFIRHDDEGSCPEFRRIGDKYILSFFSHANGGQYYLGDYENQKFTPYHHARFNHGTVAPGGVHAPRMGEDGKGGLFNILNFNHGKHSDDWDQVMSLPQRLTLGPDKLLRIEPIAAAASLRGKHQHVGETAMPANKEIVLKGIEGNTMELEVEIDPKNARWVQLNVLRSPGAEEQTSITFYNHDKRLAFWYDTPGKVVLDGSRSSTLSDVWLRPPEQVVMQRGDEPLRLRVFIDRSVVEVFVNERRYLAMRVYPGREDSLGVSLRAQGQDAVLKKLDAWQMQSIWPKTPLAPSEPNYLLNE
;
A
#
# COMPACT_ATOMS: atom_id res chain seq x y z
N ALA A 1 33.01 -8.44 -49.55
CA ALA A 1 33.40 -9.22 -48.38
C ALA A 1 32.15 -9.77 -47.71
N THR A 2 32.10 -11.05 -47.66
CA THR A 2 31.01 -11.90 -47.12
C THR A 2 30.94 -11.79 -45.63
N GLY A 3 29.73 -11.67 -45.12
CA GLY A 3 29.31 -11.40 -43.77
C GLY A 3 30.10 -12.11 -42.67
N ASP A 4 30.68 -11.30 -41.80
CA ASP A 4 31.18 -11.74 -40.52
C ASP A 4 29.97 -11.99 -39.59
N GLN A 5 29.89 -13.22 -39.08
CA GLN A 5 28.91 -13.57 -38.06
C GLN A 5 29.58 -13.33 -36.69
N LEU A 6 28.99 -12.41 -35.93
CA LEU A 6 29.35 -12.22 -34.53
C LEU A 6 28.60 -13.22 -33.65
N PHE A 7 29.34 -14.17 -33.04
CA PHE A 7 28.78 -15.08 -32.07
C PHE A 7 29.07 -14.54 -30.66
N LEU A 8 28.03 -14.11 -29.95
CA LEU A 8 28.12 -13.81 -28.54
C LEU A 8 27.81 -15.10 -27.76
N ARG A 9 28.83 -15.68 -27.13
CA ARG A 9 28.66 -16.78 -26.20
C ARG A 9 28.60 -16.23 -24.78
N PHE A 10 27.47 -16.42 -24.13
CA PHE A 10 27.31 -16.12 -22.71
C PHE A 10 27.61 -17.41 -21.94
N ASP A 11 28.62 -17.36 -21.10
CA ASP A 11 28.97 -18.47 -20.23
C ASP A 11 28.40 -18.19 -18.85
N THR A 12 27.44 -19.02 -18.44
CA THR A 12 26.87 -18.97 -17.08
C THR A 12 27.84 -19.70 -16.18
N ALA A 13 28.78 -19.01 -15.57
CA ALA A 13 29.73 -19.57 -14.64
C ALA A 13 29.01 -20.09 -13.38
N GLY A 14 28.36 -21.24 -13.51
CA GLY A 14 28.00 -22.12 -12.40
C GLY A 14 26.92 -21.67 -11.43
N ASP A 15 26.19 -20.60 -11.70
CA ASP A 15 25.06 -20.16 -10.85
C ASP A 15 23.71 -20.59 -11.47
N PRO A 16 22.86 -21.37 -10.74
CA PRO A 16 21.56 -21.80 -11.22
C PRO A 16 20.47 -20.71 -11.17
N GLY A 17 20.79 -19.48 -10.78
CA GLY A 17 19.91 -18.31 -10.84
C GLY A 17 19.91 -17.74 -12.26
N GLY A 18 18.84 -17.99 -13.02
CA GLY A 18 18.71 -17.60 -14.42
C GLY A 18 18.99 -16.11 -14.69
N ASP A 19 19.95 -15.86 -15.57
CA ASP A 19 20.38 -14.52 -15.98
C ASP A 19 19.37 -13.87 -16.92
N ILE A 20 19.03 -12.61 -16.66
CA ILE A 20 18.35 -11.74 -17.63
C ILE A 20 19.46 -11.16 -18.51
N VAL A 21 19.50 -11.57 -19.77
CA VAL A 21 20.50 -11.06 -20.73
C VAL A 21 19.97 -9.79 -21.38
N ARG A 22 20.69 -8.70 -21.22
CA ARG A 22 20.55 -7.49 -22.05
C ARG A 22 21.63 -7.49 -23.12
N ALA A 23 21.22 -7.25 -24.35
CA ALA A 23 22.14 -6.97 -25.43
C ALA A 23 21.95 -5.51 -25.89
N ALA A 24 22.92 -4.66 -25.63
CA ALA A 24 23.09 -3.40 -26.33
C ALA A 24 24.12 -3.63 -27.45
N ILE A 25 23.71 -3.49 -28.71
CA ILE A 25 24.61 -3.67 -29.86
C ILE A 25 24.86 -2.28 -30.45
N THR A 26 26.09 -1.80 -30.31
CA THR A 26 26.59 -0.63 -31.02
C THR A 26 27.40 -1.11 -32.23
N ILE A 27 27.04 -0.68 -33.44
CA ILE A 27 27.83 -0.97 -34.64
C ILE A 27 28.59 0.28 -35.03
N GLU A 28 29.90 0.30 -34.88
CA GLU A 28 30.79 1.32 -35.42
C GLU A 28 31.14 1.00 -36.88
N GLY A 29 30.89 1.91 -37.77
CA GLY A 29 31.29 1.78 -39.19
C GLY A 29 32.63 2.44 -39.45
N SER A 30 33.57 1.73 -40.13
CA SER A 30 34.82 2.29 -40.64
C SER A 30 34.61 3.25 -41.79
N PRO A 31 35.35 4.38 -41.92
CA PRO A 31 35.22 5.32 -43.00
C PRO A 31 35.85 4.82 -44.30
N GLY A 32 35.07 4.61 -45.34
CA GLY A 32 35.63 4.32 -46.66
C GLY A 32 34.77 3.56 -47.66
N SER A 33 33.50 3.92 -47.83
CA SER A 33 32.70 3.62 -49.04
C SER A 33 31.44 4.48 -49.07
N PRO A 34 30.87 4.86 -50.25
CA PRO A 34 29.65 5.64 -50.26
C PRO A 34 28.54 4.90 -49.51
N PRO A 35 27.77 5.58 -48.66
CA PRO A 35 26.99 4.91 -47.63
C PRO A 35 25.74 4.23 -48.21
N THR A 36 25.77 2.94 -48.32
CA THR A 36 24.56 2.16 -48.07
C THR A 36 24.16 2.47 -46.63
N ALA A 37 22.94 2.96 -46.42
CA ALA A 37 22.45 3.34 -45.11
C ALA A 37 22.74 2.20 -44.09
N PRO A 38 23.43 2.50 -42.97
CA PRO A 38 23.76 1.47 -42.00
C PRO A 38 22.46 0.84 -41.50
N GLN A 39 22.45 -0.48 -41.43
CA GLN A 39 21.29 -1.23 -40.95
C GLN A 39 21.42 -1.41 -39.44
N PRO A 40 20.37 -1.10 -38.65
CA PRO A 40 20.29 -1.61 -37.30
C PRO A 40 20.30 -3.14 -37.33
N ALA A 41 21.05 -3.77 -36.46
CA ALA A 41 21.10 -5.23 -36.41
C ALA A 41 19.74 -5.77 -35.93
N GLY A 42 19.22 -6.76 -36.65
CA GLY A 42 18.08 -7.54 -36.17
C GLY A 42 18.45 -8.29 -34.90
N ALA A 43 17.53 -8.38 -33.95
CA ALA A 43 17.71 -9.08 -32.70
C ALA A 43 16.58 -10.09 -32.45
N THR A 44 16.89 -11.18 -31.74
CA THR A 44 15.88 -12.07 -31.17
C THR A 44 15.87 -11.85 -29.67
N ILE A 45 14.76 -11.35 -29.15
CA ILE A 45 14.62 -10.94 -27.75
C ILE A 45 13.56 -11.81 -27.09
N THR A 46 13.83 -12.21 -25.85
CA THR A 46 12.85 -12.91 -25.02
C THR A 46 11.77 -11.93 -24.56
N ALA A 47 10.51 -12.34 -24.63
CA ALA A 47 9.40 -11.55 -24.08
C ALA A 47 9.66 -11.17 -22.62
N SER A 48 9.13 -10.02 -22.20
CA SER A 48 9.31 -9.38 -20.88
C SER A 48 10.69 -8.78 -20.60
N SER A 49 11.64 -8.82 -21.55
CA SER A 49 12.91 -8.09 -21.46
C SER A 49 12.76 -6.66 -21.99
N ASP A 50 13.57 -5.73 -21.50
CA ASP A 50 13.71 -4.40 -22.12
C ASP A 50 14.70 -4.49 -23.28
N PHE A 51 14.43 -3.78 -24.37
CA PHE A 51 15.30 -3.77 -25.55
C PHE A 51 15.50 -2.36 -26.08
N THR A 52 16.75 -1.99 -26.37
CA THR A 52 17.08 -0.67 -26.93
C THR A 52 17.59 -0.81 -28.35
N LEU A 53 16.99 -0.07 -29.27
CA LEU A 53 17.51 0.16 -30.61
C LEU A 53 18.23 1.52 -30.65
N THR A 54 19.42 1.57 -31.20
CA THR A 54 20.20 2.81 -31.34
C THR A 54 20.31 3.18 -32.81
N ALA A 55 20.11 4.45 -33.12
CA ALA A 55 20.31 4.97 -34.48
C ALA A 55 21.77 4.84 -34.89
N PRO A 56 22.06 4.36 -36.08
CA PRO A 56 23.44 4.26 -36.56
C PRO A 56 24.02 5.64 -36.91
N GLY A 57 25.26 5.93 -36.47
CA GLY A 57 26.05 7.12 -36.82
C GLY A 57 25.80 8.34 -35.92
N ASP A 58 26.74 9.32 -35.99
CA ASP A 58 26.75 10.57 -35.21
C ASP A 58 25.84 11.66 -35.81
N GLY A 59 24.66 11.27 -36.29
CA GLY A 59 23.76 12.23 -36.97
C GLY A 59 23.09 13.19 -35.98
N ASP A 60 23.47 14.46 -36.05
CA ASP A 60 22.71 15.58 -35.49
C ASP A 60 21.47 15.82 -36.34
N GLY A 61 20.31 15.35 -35.92
CA GLY A 61 19.07 15.62 -36.65
C GLY A 61 17.82 15.10 -35.93
N PRO A 62 16.66 15.55 -36.33
CA PRO A 62 15.43 15.01 -35.75
C PRO A 62 15.32 13.53 -36.16
N PHE A 63 15.26 12.68 -35.14
CA PHE A 63 15.03 11.26 -35.32
C PHE A 63 13.51 10.99 -35.37
N GLN A 64 13.12 9.96 -36.11
CA GLN A 64 11.79 9.37 -36.06
C GLN A 64 11.90 7.87 -36.28
N TRP A 65 11.59 7.10 -35.24
CA TRP A 65 11.52 5.64 -35.34
C TRP A 65 10.24 5.19 -36.01
N LEU A 66 10.35 4.14 -36.81
CA LEU A 66 9.25 3.50 -37.50
C LEU A 66 9.20 2.03 -37.13
N LYS A 67 8.00 1.48 -37.01
CA LYS A 67 7.74 0.04 -36.91
C LYS A 67 6.86 -0.38 -38.08
N ASP A 68 7.28 -1.39 -38.81
CA ASP A 68 6.58 -1.91 -40.00
C ASP A 68 6.21 -0.80 -40.99
N GLY A 69 7.11 0.18 -41.13
CA GLY A 69 6.97 1.34 -42.00
C GLY A 69 6.11 2.49 -41.43
N GLN A 70 5.47 2.30 -40.26
CA GLN A 70 4.65 3.34 -39.64
C GLN A 70 5.43 4.08 -38.53
N PRO A 71 5.29 5.42 -38.44
CA PRO A 71 5.95 6.20 -37.40
C PRO A 71 5.47 5.79 -35.99
N ILE A 72 6.41 5.59 -35.09
CA ILE A 72 6.11 5.38 -33.65
C ILE A 72 5.95 6.77 -33.02
N ALA A 73 4.78 7.07 -32.49
CA ALA A 73 4.48 8.37 -31.88
C ALA A 73 5.45 8.68 -30.73
N GLY A 74 6.05 9.89 -30.74
CA GLY A 74 6.98 10.34 -29.70
C GLY A 74 8.38 9.70 -29.73
N ALA A 75 8.67 8.77 -30.62
CA ALA A 75 9.97 8.11 -30.73
C ALA A 75 10.94 8.95 -31.58
N THR A 76 11.44 10.05 -31.00
CA THR A 76 12.27 11.07 -31.65
C THR A 76 13.69 11.21 -31.09
N ALA A 77 14.09 10.30 -30.21
CA ALA A 77 15.47 10.25 -29.68
C ALA A 77 16.38 9.39 -30.55
N ALA A 78 17.71 9.54 -30.39
CA ALA A 78 18.72 8.72 -31.07
C ALA A 78 18.61 7.23 -30.71
N SER A 79 17.93 6.89 -29.61
CA SER A 79 17.65 5.51 -29.21
C SER A 79 16.15 5.32 -28.97
N LEU A 80 15.67 4.11 -29.29
CA LEU A 80 14.31 3.65 -29.00
C LEU A 80 14.40 2.54 -27.95
N LEU A 81 13.95 2.84 -26.73
CA LEU A 81 13.81 1.85 -25.67
C LEU A 81 12.41 1.22 -25.77
N ILE A 82 12.36 -0.09 -26.00
CA ILE A 82 11.13 -0.90 -25.96
C ILE A 82 11.17 -1.65 -24.63
N ARG A 83 10.30 -1.24 -23.71
CA ARG A 83 10.21 -1.87 -22.38
C ARG A 83 9.25 -3.04 -22.39
N ASN A 84 9.53 -4.04 -21.56
CA ASN A 84 8.67 -5.20 -21.40
C ASN A 84 8.21 -5.77 -22.75
N VAL A 85 9.19 -6.16 -23.58
CA VAL A 85 8.96 -6.59 -24.97
C VAL A 85 7.90 -7.69 -25.02
N LYS A 86 6.80 -7.42 -25.73
CA LYS A 86 5.70 -8.38 -25.96
C LYS A 86 5.77 -8.92 -27.38
N LYS A 87 5.05 -10.01 -27.66
CA LYS A 87 4.92 -10.57 -29.00
C LYS A 87 4.49 -9.52 -30.04
N ALA A 88 3.64 -8.57 -29.64
CA ALA A 88 3.20 -7.46 -30.47
C ALA A 88 4.33 -6.49 -30.86
N ASN A 89 5.45 -6.48 -30.15
CA ASN A 89 6.62 -5.67 -30.48
C ASN A 89 7.49 -6.30 -31.58
N ALA A 90 7.28 -7.58 -31.94
CA ALA A 90 7.96 -8.17 -33.08
C ALA A 90 7.60 -7.39 -34.35
N GLY A 91 8.59 -7.20 -35.22
CA GLY A 91 8.40 -6.44 -36.46
C GLY A 91 9.68 -5.86 -37.02
N SER A 92 9.53 -5.04 -38.03
CA SER A 92 10.62 -4.36 -38.75
C SER A 92 10.76 -2.92 -38.25
N TYR A 93 11.89 -2.57 -37.66
CA TYR A 93 12.18 -1.25 -37.14
C TYR A 93 13.16 -0.50 -38.04
N ALA A 94 12.91 0.76 -38.27
CA ALA A 94 13.82 1.66 -38.97
C ALA A 94 13.84 3.03 -38.27
N VAL A 95 14.90 3.80 -38.46
CA VAL A 95 14.96 5.17 -37.96
C VAL A 95 15.14 6.12 -39.16
N ARG A 96 14.38 7.19 -39.18
CA ARG A 96 14.53 8.29 -40.10
C ARG A 96 15.31 9.41 -39.43
N VAL A 97 16.35 9.93 -40.09
CA VAL A 97 17.15 11.06 -39.62
C VAL A 97 17.08 12.13 -40.73
N GLY A 98 16.33 13.19 -40.54
CA GLY A 98 16.01 14.15 -41.58
C GLY A 98 15.30 13.49 -42.76
N SER A 99 15.86 13.60 -43.97
CA SER A 99 15.34 12.97 -45.18
C SER A 99 15.83 11.54 -45.44
N ARG A 100 16.77 11.03 -44.62
CA ARG A 100 17.39 9.69 -44.78
C ARG A 100 16.71 8.68 -43.87
N SER A 101 16.48 7.48 -44.38
CA SER A 101 15.98 6.35 -43.56
C SER A 101 17.08 5.30 -43.44
N SER A 102 17.21 4.71 -42.28
CA SER A 102 18.07 3.53 -42.07
C SER A 102 17.53 2.31 -42.83
N GLY A 103 18.36 1.26 -42.94
CA GLY A 103 17.86 -0.08 -43.22
C GLY A 103 16.97 -0.61 -42.07
N ASN A 104 16.31 -1.73 -42.30
CA ASN A 104 15.38 -2.34 -41.34
C ASN A 104 16.10 -3.24 -40.34
N ALA A 105 15.85 -3.05 -39.05
CA ALA A 105 16.17 -3.98 -37.97
C ALA A 105 14.98 -4.91 -37.74
N ILE A 106 15.18 -6.20 -37.84
CA ILE A 106 14.11 -7.17 -37.54
C ILE A 106 14.19 -7.54 -36.06
N LEU A 107 13.16 -7.17 -35.32
CA LEU A 107 12.98 -7.64 -33.95
C LEU A 107 12.11 -8.92 -33.96
N LYS A 108 12.70 -10.01 -33.55
CA LYS A 108 11.98 -11.25 -33.28
C LYS A 108 11.78 -11.37 -31.78
N VAL A 109 10.55 -11.66 -31.36
CA VAL A 109 10.23 -11.89 -29.95
C VAL A 109 9.96 -13.39 -29.79
N THR A 110 10.80 -14.05 -29.03
CA THR A 110 10.58 -15.41 -28.61
C THR A 110 9.78 -15.40 -27.31
N PRO A 111 8.86 -16.35 -27.09
CA PRO A 111 8.30 -16.56 -25.76
C PRO A 111 9.47 -16.66 -24.77
N GLY A 112 9.40 -15.97 -23.65
CA GLY A 112 10.31 -16.23 -22.55
C GLY A 112 10.27 -17.72 -22.28
N SER A 113 11.42 -18.37 -22.10
CA SER A 113 11.40 -19.69 -21.47
C SER A 113 10.72 -19.48 -20.14
N PRO A 114 9.51 -20.02 -19.91
CA PRO A 114 8.90 -19.86 -18.62
C PRO A 114 9.91 -20.44 -17.63
N ARG A 115 10.39 -19.61 -16.71
CA ARG A 115 11.19 -20.15 -15.60
C ARG A 115 10.35 -21.23 -14.97
N PRO A 116 10.89 -22.41 -14.66
CA PRO A 116 10.08 -23.51 -14.14
C PRO A 116 9.35 -23.00 -12.90
N GLU A 117 8.04 -22.98 -12.92
CA GLU A 117 7.21 -22.66 -11.76
C GLU A 117 7.31 -23.80 -10.75
N ARG A 118 8.42 -23.83 -10.00
CA ARG A 118 8.68 -24.87 -8.99
C ARG A 118 7.61 -24.92 -7.92
N TYR A 119 6.92 -23.82 -7.72
CA TYR A 119 5.89 -23.63 -6.70
C TYR A 119 4.58 -23.12 -7.32
N ALA A 120 4.20 -23.64 -8.47
CA ALA A 120 2.97 -23.24 -9.14
C ALA A 120 1.78 -23.24 -8.17
N SER A 121 1.05 -22.15 -8.16
CA SER A 121 -0.15 -22.01 -7.33
C SER A 121 -1.31 -22.81 -7.92
N PRO A 122 -2.09 -23.54 -7.11
CA PRO A 122 -3.30 -24.21 -7.55
C PRO A 122 -4.50 -23.27 -7.73
N VAL A 123 -4.37 -21.99 -7.34
CA VAL A 123 -5.41 -20.98 -7.51
C VAL A 123 -5.74 -20.83 -9.00
N PRO A 124 -7.03 -20.88 -9.40
CA PRO A 124 -7.42 -20.66 -10.78
C PRO A 124 -6.94 -19.33 -11.33
N ARG A 125 -6.30 -19.33 -12.49
CA ARG A 125 -5.75 -18.14 -13.15
C ARG A 125 -6.46 -17.93 -14.48
N ALA A 126 -6.73 -16.67 -14.81
CA ALA A 126 -7.19 -16.25 -16.12
C ALA A 126 -6.18 -15.30 -16.75
N VAL A 127 -6.13 -15.28 -18.07
CA VAL A 127 -5.48 -14.21 -18.85
C VAL A 127 -6.60 -13.31 -19.33
N PHE A 128 -6.51 -12.04 -19.00
CA PHE A 128 -7.52 -11.05 -19.33
C PHE A 128 -7.17 -10.30 -20.62
N SER A 129 -8.19 -9.78 -21.28
CA SER A 129 -8.06 -8.92 -22.46
C SER A 129 -7.33 -7.61 -22.11
N GLU A 130 -6.86 -6.91 -23.16
CA GLU A 130 -6.06 -5.69 -23.02
C GLU A 130 -6.91 -4.42 -22.81
N THR A 131 -8.24 -4.49 -22.98
CA THR A 131 -9.11 -3.31 -22.86
C THR A 131 -9.99 -3.37 -21.62
N LEU A 132 -10.24 -2.21 -21.01
CA LEU A 132 -11.08 -2.09 -19.82
C LEU A 132 -12.46 -2.73 -20.01
N ALA A 133 -13.14 -2.44 -21.12
CA ALA A 133 -14.49 -2.91 -21.36
C ALA A 133 -14.57 -4.45 -21.47
N GLU A 134 -13.54 -5.08 -22.05
CA GLU A 134 -13.46 -6.55 -22.11
C GLU A 134 -13.13 -7.13 -20.75
N GLN A 135 -12.17 -6.53 -20.01
CA GLN A 135 -11.82 -6.94 -18.66
C GLN A 135 -13.02 -6.89 -17.71
N GLU A 136 -13.79 -5.79 -17.72
CA GLU A 136 -15.01 -5.66 -16.90
C GLU A 136 -16.05 -6.74 -17.24
N LYS A 137 -16.19 -7.09 -18.51
CA LYS A 137 -17.09 -8.17 -18.95
C LYS A 137 -16.59 -9.55 -18.50
N GLU A 138 -15.29 -9.82 -18.63
CA GLU A 138 -14.68 -11.08 -18.23
C GLU A 138 -14.77 -11.29 -16.71
N LEU A 139 -14.60 -10.21 -15.91
CA LEU A 139 -14.73 -10.27 -14.47
C LEU A 139 -16.13 -10.71 -14.00
N MET A 140 -17.19 -10.39 -14.74
CA MET A 140 -18.56 -10.77 -14.35
C MET A 140 -18.76 -12.30 -14.28
N THR A 141 -17.99 -13.06 -15.06
CA THR A 141 -18.10 -14.53 -15.13
C THR A 141 -16.87 -15.25 -14.59
N ASN A 142 -15.85 -14.50 -14.15
CA ASN A 142 -14.63 -15.08 -13.61
C ASN A 142 -14.94 -15.89 -12.34
N GLU A 143 -14.44 -17.12 -12.28
CA GLU A 143 -14.74 -18.06 -11.19
C GLU A 143 -14.28 -17.56 -9.80
N ILE A 144 -13.14 -16.85 -9.73
CA ILE A 144 -12.65 -16.24 -8.50
C ILE A 144 -13.60 -15.13 -8.04
N MET A 145 -14.08 -14.28 -8.96
CA MET A 145 -15.01 -13.19 -8.64
C MET A 145 -16.36 -13.74 -8.15
N VAL A 146 -16.86 -14.80 -8.78
CA VAL A 146 -18.08 -15.50 -8.34
C VAL A 146 -17.88 -16.10 -6.94
N ARG A 147 -16.71 -16.69 -6.67
CA ARG A 147 -16.35 -17.24 -5.37
C ARG A 147 -16.27 -16.14 -4.30
N PHE A 148 -15.60 -15.02 -4.59
CA PHE A 148 -15.51 -13.87 -3.70
C PHE A 148 -16.89 -13.33 -3.32
N ALA A 149 -17.79 -13.14 -4.27
CA ALA A 149 -19.15 -12.67 -4.00
C ALA A 149 -19.92 -13.61 -3.06
N LYS A 150 -19.81 -14.94 -3.26
CA LYS A 150 -20.42 -15.93 -2.37
C LYS A 150 -19.81 -15.88 -0.96
N SER A 151 -18.49 -15.79 -0.86
CA SER A 151 -17.78 -15.73 0.42
C SER A 151 -18.12 -14.45 1.19
N ARG A 152 -18.11 -13.27 0.54
CA ARG A 152 -18.56 -12.02 1.19
C ARG A 152 -19.96 -12.12 1.76
N LYS A 153 -20.90 -12.68 0.99
CA LYS A 153 -22.28 -12.90 1.46
C LYS A 153 -22.34 -13.81 2.69
N ARG A 154 -21.58 -14.90 2.70
CA ARG A 154 -21.50 -15.84 3.83
C ARG A 154 -20.89 -15.17 5.06
N LEU A 155 -19.76 -14.48 4.89
CA LEU A 155 -19.01 -13.87 5.97
C LEU A 155 -19.66 -12.61 6.55
N ALA A 156 -20.60 -11.97 5.85
CA ALA A 156 -21.34 -10.82 6.35
C ALA A 156 -22.19 -11.11 7.60
N ALA A 157 -22.48 -12.38 7.86
CA ALA A 157 -23.21 -12.82 9.05
C ALA A 157 -22.36 -12.79 10.33
N ASP A 158 -21.02 -12.74 10.22
CA ASP A 158 -20.13 -12.67 11.38
C ASP A 158 -20.29 -11.31 12.08
N PRO A 159 -20.65 -11.27 13.38
CA PRO A 159 -20.90 -10.03 14.11
C PRO A 159 -19.65 -9.18 14.30
N PHE A 160 -18.45 -9.74 14.17
CA PHE A 160 -17.18 -9.04 14.33
C PHE A 160 -16.57 -8.56 13.01
N ARG A 161 -17.07 -9.06 11.87
CA ARG A 161 -16.56 -8.66 10.56
C ARG A 161 -16.99 -7.22 10.23
N PRO A 162 -16.05 -6.30 9.99
CA PRO A 162 -16.35 -4.90 9.68
C PRO A 162 -17.25 -4.72 8.45
N VAL A 163 -18.03 -3.65 8.47
CA VAL A 163 -18.97 -3.25 7.41
C VAL A 163 -18.31 -2.24 6.46
N TYR A 164 -17.51 -1.32 7.01
CA TYR A 164 -16.91 -0.24 6.24
C TYR A 164 -15.38 -0.14 6.36
N HIS A 165 -14.73 -1.11 6.97
CA HIS A 165 -13.30 -1.32 6.83
C HIS A 165 -13.04 -2.43 5.82
N PHE A 166 -11.95 -2.29 5.04
CA PHE A 166 -11.60 -3.29 4.06
C PHE A 166 -11.17 -4.60 4.71
N THR A 167 -11.73 -5.69 4.23
CA THR A 167 -11.39 -7.07 4.59
C THR A 167 -11.20 -7.91 3.33
N SER A 168 -10.37 -8.95 3.38
CA SER A 168 -10.28 -9.91 2.27
C SER A 168 -11.65 -10.50 1.93
N PRO A 169 -11.96 -10.76 0.65
CA PRO A 169 -13.22 -11.40 0.26
C PRO A 169 -13.36 -12.82 0.81
N GLU A 170 -12.26 -13.50 0.96
CA GLU A 170 -12.20 -14.86 1.50
C GLU A 170 -10.88 -15.08 2.27
N SER A 171 -10.88 -15.97 3.23
CA SER A 171 -9.68 -16.37 3.97
C SER A 171 -8.96 -15.19 4.64
N CYS A 172 -7.77 -15.43 5.13
CA CYS A 172 -6.98 -14.46 5.85
C CYS A 172 -6.21 -13.54 4.92
N MET A 173 -5.89 -12.36 5.40
CA MET A 173 -4.99 -11.43 4.74
C MET A 173 -3.93 -10.92 5.71
N ASN A 174 -2.94 -10.20 5.20
CA ASN A 174 -1.95 -9.49 6.00
C ASN A 174 -1.58 -8.15 5.35
N ASP A 175 -0.36 -7.74 5.46
CA ASP A 175 0.16 -6.43 5.11
C ASP A 175 -0.42 -5.81 3.85
N PRO A 176 -0.74 -4.52 3.85
CA PRO A 176 -0.91 -3.75 2.63
C PRO A 176 0.44 -3.71 1.89
N ASN A 177 0.44 -4.07 0.61
CA ASN A 177 1.65 -4.12 -0.22
C ASN A 177 1.78 -2.95 -1.18
N GLY A 178 0.67 -2.39 -1.61
CA GLY A 178 0.68 -1.26 -2.54
C GLY A 178 -0.63 -0.52 -2.56
N LEU A 179 -0.54 0.79 -2.71
CA LEU A 179 -1.65 1.69 -2.98
C LEU A 179 -1.25 2.54 -4.17
N CYS A 180 -1.83 2.26 -5.34
CA CYS A 180 -1.45 2.87 -6.62
C CYS A 180 -2.62 3.61 -7.22
N PHE A 181 -2.39 4.81 -7.74
CA PHE A 181 -3.36 5.51 -8.60
C PHE A 181 -2.98 5.26 -10.07
N TRP A 182 -3.76 4.41 -10.75
CA TRP A 182 -3.50 3.98 -12.12
C TRP A 182 -4.73 4.16 -13.00
N GLN A 183 -4.57 4.81 -14.13
CA GLN A 183 -5.65 5.07 -15.12
C GLN A 183 -6.97 5.56 -14.48
N GLY A 184 -6.85 6.52 -13.53
CA GLY A 184 -7.99 7.17 -12.88
C GLY A 184 -8.60 6.43 -11.70
N ARG A 185 -8.06 5.29 -11.31
CA ARG A 185 -8.54 4.47 -10.19
C ARG A 185 -7.45 4.15 -9.19
N TRP A 186 -7.84 3.95 -7.94
CA TRP A 186 -7.00 3.43 -6.88
C TRP A 186 -6.96 1.91 -6.94
N HIS A 187 -5.78 1.34 -7.00
CA HIS A 187 -5.54 -0.08 -6.88
C HIS A 187 -4.88 -0.36 -5.54
N PHE A 188 -5.46 -1.29 -4.79
CA PHE A 188 -4.96 -1.71 -3.49
C PHE A 188 -4.50 -3.16 -3.55
N PHE A 189 -3.25 -3.39 -3.17
CA PHE A 189 -2.62 -4.70 -3.13
C PHE A 189 -2.29 -5.07 -1.68
N TYR A 190 -2.51 -6.33 -1.33
CA TYR A 190 -2.30 -6.83 0.02
C TYR A 190 -1.86 -8.29 0.01
N ILE A 191 -1.21 -8.77 1.07
CA ILE A 191 -0.93 -10.20 1.22
C ILE A 191 -2.25 -10.93 1.40
N ALA A 192 -2.51 -11.89 0.53
CA ALA A 192 -3.68 -12.75 0.58
C ALA A 192 -3.26 -14.22 0.75
N MET A 193 -4.11 -15.00 1.41
CA MET A 193 -3.88 -16.41 1.69
C MET A 193 -5.01 -17.24 1.08
N PRO A 194 -4.94 -17.53 -0.25
CA PRO A 194 -6.00 -18.24 -0.93
C PRO A 194 -6.27 -19.61 -0.30
N PRO A 195 -7.54 -20.01 -0.09
CA PRO A 195 -7.86 -21.30 0.51
C PRO A 195 -7.38 -22.50 -0.34
N ASP A 196 -7.24 -22.32 -1.66
CA ASP A 196 -6.72 -23.34 -2.57
C ASP A 196 -5.31 -23.82 -2.23
N GLU A 197 -4.50 -22.93 -1.64
CA GLU A 197 -3.13 -23.25 -1.22
C GLU A 197 -3.10 -24.18 0.01
N PHE A 198 -4.23 -24.26 0.73
CA PHE A 198 -4.36 -25.01 1.98
C PHE A 198 -5.68 -25.77 2.02
N PRO A 199 -5.81 -26.85 1.21
CA PRO A 199 -7.06 -27.62 1.15
C PRO A 199 -7.41 -28.29 2.50
N ASN A 200 -6.43 -28.45 3.39
CA ASN A 200 -6.66 -28.91 4.75
C ASN A 200 -6.65 -27.72 5.73
N PRO A 201 -7.78 -27.38 6.38
CA PRO A 201 -7.86 -26.29 7.34
C PRO A 201 -6.87 -26.39 8.51
N ALA A 202 -6.45 -27.61 8.89
CA ALA A 202 -5.44 -27.82 9.94
C ALA A 202 -4.05 -27.27 9.57
N ASP A 203 -3.78 -27.02 8.30
CA ASP A 203 -2.52 -26.42 7.82
C ASP A 203 -2.51 -24.89 7.87
N ILE A 204 -3.53 -24.29 8.46
CA ILE A 204 -3.71 -22.84 8.58
C ILE A 204 -2.47 -22.11 9.16
N ILE A 205 -1.73 -22.75 10.06
CA ILE A 205 -0.48 -22.22 10.62
C ILE A 205 0.63 -22.07 9.56
N LYS A 206 0.50 -22.78 8.43
CA LYS A 206 1.47 -22.72 7.32
C LYS A 206 1.09 -21.70 6.23
N ARG A 207 0.02 -20.94 6.40
CA ARG A 207 -0.53 -20.00 5.40
C ARG A 207 0.52 -19.05 4.83
N TRP A 208 1.37 -18.52 5.70
CA TRP A 208 2.45 -17.60 5.32
C TRP A 208 3.42 -18.16 4.28
N HIS A 209 3.49 -19.47 4.14
CA HIS A 209 4.39 -20.12 3.22
C HIS A 209 3.88 -20.21 1.78
N ARG A 210 2.68 -19.71 1.50
CA ARG A 210 2.03 -19.81 0.19
C ARG A 210 1.18 -18.56 -0.15
N SER A 211 1.52 -17.42 0.41
CA SER A 211 0.77 -16.19 0.16
C SER A 211 0.86 -15.73 -1.30
N SER A 212 -0.24 -15.19 -1.79
CA SER A 212 -0.40 -14.46 -3.05
C SER A 212 -0.57 -12.96 -2.75
N ILE A 213 -0.54 -12.12 -3.78
CA ILE A 213 -0.94 -10.72 -3.68
C ILE A 213 -2.41 -10.59 -4.06
N GLY A 214 -3.25 -10.20 -3.09
CA GLY A 214 -4.64 -9.84 -3.29
C GLY A 214 -4.79 -8.49 -3.95
N HIS A 215 -5.95 -8.21 -4.52
CA HIS A 215 -6.18 -7.01 -5.30
C HIS A 215 -7.60 -6.49 -5.13
N ALA A 216 -7.74 -5.18 -5.01
CA ALA A 216 -9.01 -4.47 -5.04
C ALA A 216 -8.84 -3.12 -5.73
N VAL A 217 -9.95 -2.56 -6.23
CA VAL A 217 -9.97 -1.30 -6.96
C VAL A 217 -11.04 -0.37 -6.39
N SER A 218 -10.79 0.95 -6.43
CA SER A 218 -11.72 1.99 -5.93
C SER A 218 -11.56 3.29 -6.72
N ASP A 219 -12.64 4.03 -6.90
CA ASP A 219 -12.59 5.38 -7.48
C ASP A 219 -12.26 6.46 -6.42
N ASP A 220 -12.50 6.18 -5.13
CA ASP A 220 -12.47 7.19 -4.06
C ASP A 220 -11.74 6.77 -2.77
N LEU A 221 -11.05 5.61 -2.77
CA LEU A 221 -10.40 4.99 -1.60
C LEU A 221 -11.34 4.48 -0.51
N ILE A 222 -12.66 4.58 -0.70
CA ILE A 222 -13.65 4.12 0.29
C ILE A 222 -14.51 2.99 -0.27
N HIS A 223 -15.07 3.19 -1.47
CA HIS A 223 -15.90 2.17 -2.10
C HIS A 223 -15.01 1.21 -2.90
N TRP A 224 -14.85 0.01 -2.39
CA TRP A 224 -13.95 -0.99 -2.96
C TRP A 224 -14.69 -2.05 -3.75
N GLN A 225 -14.09 -2.48 -4.85
CA GLN A 225 -14.46 -3.67 -5.60
C GLN A 225 -13.31 -4.66 -5.58
N ASP A 226 -13.60 -5.91 -5.26
CA ASP A 226 -12.60 -6.98 -5.37
C ASP A 226 -12.19 -7.20 -6.83
N LEU A 227 -10.94 -7.57 -7.02
CA LEU A 227 -10.39 -8.11 -8.25
C LEU A 227 -9.72 -9.46 -7.98
N PRO A 228 -9.51 -10.31 -8.99
CA PRO A 228 -8.75 -11.54 -8.80
C PRO A 228 -7.38 -11.27 -8.20
N TYR A 229 -6.79 -12.28 -7.54
CA TYR A 229 -5.43 -12.17 -7.02
C TYR A 229 -4.46 -11.73 -8.13
N ALA A 230 -3.64 -10.71 -7.86
CA ALA A 230 -2.75 -10.09 -8.85
C ALA A 230 -1.52 -10.96 -9.14
N ILE A 231 -0.81 -11.40 -8.10
CA ILE A 231 0.44 -12.12 -8.22
C ILE A 231 0.37 -13.40 -7.38
N HIS A 232 0.65 -14.53 -8.01
CA HIS A 232 0.63 -15.84 -7.38
C HIS A 232 2.05 -16.38 -7.18
N PRO A 233 2.29 -17.26 -6.19
CA PRO A 233 3.48 -18.09 -6.15
C PRO A 233 3.71 -18.85 -7.46
N GLY A 234 4.97 -19.08 -7.79
CA GLY A 234 5.33 -19.78 -9.03
C GLY A 234 6.82 -20.12 -9.02
N ILE A 235 7.66 -19.16 -9.34
CA ILE A 235 9.11 -19.25 -9.17
C ILE A 235 9.44 -19.24 -7.68
N GLU A 236 8.86 -18.31 -6.95
CA GLU A 236 8.91 -18.18 -5.50
C GLU A 236 7.83 -19.03 -4.81
N LYS A 237 8.13 -19.42 -3.59
CA LYS A 237 7.21 -20.23 -2.75
C LYS A 237 6.04 -19.40 -2.20
N ALA A 238 6.27 -18.11 -1.92
CA ALA A 238 5.29 -17.17 -1.42
C ALA A 238 5.66 -15.74 -1.83
N CYS A 239 4.66 -14.86 -2.01
CA CYS A 239 4.82 -13.43 -2.28
C CYS A 239 4.66 -12.66 -0.98
N TYR A 240 5.69 -11.89 -0.56
CA TYR A 240 5.68 -11.13 0.69
C TYR A 240 5.63 -9.62 0.45
N SER A 241 5.79 -8.84 1.54
CA SER A 241 5.53 -7.41 1.57
C SER A 241 6.52 -6.61 0.73
N GLY A 242 6.04 -6.11 -0.40
CA GLY A 242 6.80 -5.31 -1.36
C GLY A 242 6.20 -3.93 -1.57
N GLY A 243 6.75 -3.19 -2.51
CA GLY A 243 6.28 -1.89 -2.95
C GLY A 243 5.85 -1.89 -4.41
N PHE A 244 5.07 -0.86 -4.77
CA PHE A 244 4.59 -0.64 -6.12
C PHE A 244 5.01 0.75 -6.60
N LEU A 245 5.41 0.83 -7.86
CA LEU A 245 5.78 2.06 -8.55
C LEU A 245 4.90 2.22 -9.78
N VAL A 246 4.22 3.36 -9.88
CA VAL A 246 3.46 3.73 -11.07
C VAL A 246 4.39 4.50 -12.01
N GLU A 247 4.58 4.00 -13.22
CA GLU A 247 5.20 4.71 -14.34
C GLU A 247 4.12 5.18 -15.33
N LYS A 248 4.49 5.95 -16.33
CA LYS A 248 3.55 6.48 -17.32
C LYS A 248 2.76 5.39 -18.06
N ASP A 249 3.40 4.26 -18.33
CA ASP A 249 2.93 3.21 -19.23
C ASP A 249 2.80 1.83 -18.54
N ARG A 250 3.12 1.74 -17.25
CA ARG A 250 3.08 0.48 -16.50
C ARG A 250 3.13 0.68 -14.99
N VAL A 251 2.81 -0.37 -14.25
CA VAL A 251 3.04 -0.48 -12.81
C VAL A 251 4.05 -1.58 -12.55
N VAL A 252 5.02 -1.29 -11.70
CA VAL A 252 6.10 -2.20 -11.30
C VAL A 252 5.89 -2.61 -9.84
N SER A 253 5.86 -3.91 -9.57
CA SER A 253 5.91 -4.48 -8.22
C SER A 253 7.33 -4.96 -7.91
N PHE A 254 7.83 -4.62 -6.72
CA PHE A 254 9.14 -5.03 -6.22
C PHE A 254 8.97 -5.63 -4.83
N TYR A 255 9.14 -6.96 -4.70
CA TYR A 255 8.74 -7.70 -3.50
C TYR A 255 9.64 -8.90 -3.21
N PRO A 256 9.78 -9.32 -1.94
CA PRO A 256 10.50 -10.54 -1.60
C PRO A 256 9.70 -11.79 -1.96
N GLY A 257 10.29 -12.62 -2.80
CA GLY A 257 9.80 -13.95 -3.15
C GLY A 257 10.48 -15.01 -2.29
N ILE A 258 9.74 -15.64 -1.39
CA ILE A 258 10.30 -16.61 -0.45
C ILE A 258 10.90 -17.82 -1.19
N GLY A 259 12.17 -18.08 -0.93
CA GLY A 259 12.91 -19.17 -1.56
C GLY A 259 13.40 -18.89 -2.97
N ALA A 260 13.21 -17.66 -3.49
CA ALA A 260 13.69 -17.23 -4.80
C ALA A 260 14.61 -16.01 -4.74
N GLY A 261 14.32 -15.02 -3.90
CA GLY A 261 15.01 -13.73 -3.82
C GLY A 261 14.06 -12.57 -4.01
N GLN A 262 14.61 -11.38 -4.23
CA GLN A 262 13.78 -10.19 -4.53
C GLN A 262 13.20 -10.32 -5.93
N MET A 263 11.90 -10.11 -6.07
CA MET A 263 11.16 -10.28 -7.31
C MET A 263 10.76 -8.94 -7.91
N VAL A 264 10.64 -8.91 -9.23
CA VAL A 264 10.02 -7.83 -9.99
C VAL A 264 8.87 -8.42 -10.82
N ALA A 265 7.73 -7.76 -10.79
CA ALA A 265 6.61 -8.05 -11.69
C ALA A 265 6.05 -6.75 -12.29
N ILE A 266 5.51 -6.83 -13.50
CA ILE A 266 5.06 -5.66 -14.26
C ILE A 266 3.67 -5.93 -14.82
N ALA A 267 2.79 -4.93 -14.74
CA ALA A 267 1.49 -4.91 -15.41
C ALA A 267 1.27 -3.55 -16.09
N ASP A 268 0.55 -3.53 -17.19
CA ASP A 268 0.25 -2.32 -17.98
C ASP A 268 -1.20 -2.27 -18.48
N ASP A 269 -1.99 -3.30 -18.17
CA ASP A 269 -3.41 -3.34 -18.51
C ASP A 269 -4.25 -2.44 -17.58
N PRO A 270 -5.46 -2.02 -18.01
CA PRO A 270 -6.25 -1.03 -17.29
C PRO A 270 -6.59 -1.38 -15.83
N LEU A 271 -6.86 -2.64 -15.54
CA LEU A 271 -7.19 -3.11 -14.20
C LEU A 271 -6.06 -3.86 -13.52
N LEU A 272 -4.84 -3.86 -14.08
CA LEU A 272 -3.66 -4.54 -13.53
C LEU A 272 -3.93 -6.02 -13.20
N LEU A 273 -4.56 -6.72 -14.13
CA LEU A 273 -4.95 -8.12 -13.99
C LEU A 273 -3.90 -9.10 -14.54
N ASN A 274 -3.07 -8.64 -15.49
CA ASN A 274 -2.03 -9.45 -16.14
C ASN A 274 -0.64 -9.02 -15.66
N TRP A 275 -0.03 -9.82 -14.81
CA TRP A 275 1.30 -9.53 -14.26
C TRP A 275 2.37 -10.44 -14.87
N ASP A 276 3.36 -9.83 -15.49
CA ASP A 276 4.55 -10.51 -16.00
C ASP A 276 5.68 -10.49 -14.96
N LYS A 277 6.10 -11.66 -14.48
CA LYS A 277 7.22 -11.80 -13.56
C LYS A 277 8.54 -11.80 -14.31
N MET A 278 9.40 -10.83 -13.99
CA MET A 278 10.77 -10.79 -14.52
C MET A 278 11.73 -11.75 -13.80
N GLY A 279 11.30 -12.38 -12.71
CA GLY A 279 12.06 -13.32 -11.89
C GLY A 279 12.84 -12.66 -10.76
N PRO A 280 13.63 -13.43 -9.99
CA PRO A 280 14.44 -12.86 -8.94
C PRO A 280 15.54 -11.98 -9.51
N VAL A 281 15.87 -10.92 -8.80
CA VAL A 281 16.91 -9.96 -9.14
C VAL A 281 18.02 -9.96 -8.08
N ASN A 282 19.20 -9.49 -8.44
CA ASN A 282 20.40 -9.51 -7.60
C ASN A 282 20.44 -8.34 -6.61
N SER A 283 19.37 -8.12 -5.84
CA SER A 283 19.36 -7.16 -4.74
C SER A 283 19.34 -7.87 -3.38
N GLY A 284 19.35 -7.10 -2.29
CA GLY A 284 19.00 -7.64 -0.97
C GLY A 284 17.59 -8.24 -0.98
N VAL A 285 17.31 -9.16 -0.07
CA VAL A 285 16.00 -9.81 0.06
C VAL A 285 15.33 -9.37 1.36
N GLY A 286 14.11 -8.90 1.27
CA GLY A 286 13.31 -8.47 2.41
C GLY A 286 12.19 -7.52 2.01
N ASP A 287 11.39 -7.15 2.97
CA ASP A 287 10.34 -6.15 2.79
C ASP A 287 10.91 -4.88 2.15
N SER A 288 10.19 -4.33 1.19
CA SER A 288 10.77 -3.32 0.32
C SER A 288 9.77 -2.27 -0.14
N CYS A 289 10.29 -1.11 -0.52
CA CYS A 289 9.59 -0.14 -1.36
C CYS A 289 10.45 0.22 -2.58
N ILE A 290 9.81 0.85 -3.56
CA ILE A 290 10.43 1.24 -4.83
C ILE A 290 9.98 2.62 -5.24
N TRP A 291 10.91 3.43 -5.76
CA TRP A 291 10.62 4.72 -6.43
C TRP A 291 11.58 4.96 -7.59
N LYS A 292 11.38 6.04 -8.33
CA LYS A 292 12.22 6.39 -9.48
C LYS A 292 12.54 7.88 -9.50
N GLU A 293 13.78 8.20 -9.84
CA GLU A 293 14.24 9.57 -10.08
C GLU A 293 14.99 9.60 -11.41
N GLY A 294 14.47 10.39 -12.34
CA GLY A 294 14.98 10.39 -13.70
C GLY A 294 14.90 9.00 -14.33
N ASP A 295 16.06 8.47 -14.73
CA ASP A 295 16.20 7.14 -15.32
C ASP A 295 16.64 6.04 -14.34
N THR A 296 16.70 6.37 -13.04
CA THR A 296 17.21 5.46 -12.00
C THR A 296 16.07 4.98 -11.12
N TYR A 297 15.98 3.67 -10.97
CA TYR A 297 15.14 3.01 -9.97
C TYR A 297 15.88 2.90 -8.65
N TYR A 298 15.17 3.15 -7.58
CA TYR A 298 15.63 3.03 -6.21
C TYR A 298 14.77 2.00 -5.50
N GLY A 299 15.42 1.05 -4.84
CA GLY A 299 14.77 0.06 -3.98
C GLY A 299 15.31 0.17 -2.57
N LEU A 300 14.44 0.36 -1.59
CA LEU A 300 14.80 0.25 -0.19
C LEU A 300 14.37 -1.15 0.29
N VAL A 301 15.36 -1.98 0.64
CA VAL A 301 15.15 -3.34 1.15
C VAL A 301 15.57 -3.35 2.61
N GLY A 302 14.60 -3.47 3.52
CA GLY A 302 14.82 -3.14 4.92
C GLY A 302 15.35 -1.71 5.04
N ARG A 303 16.59 -1.52 5.52
CA ARG A 303 17.25 -0.20 5.64
C ARG A 303 18.31 0.06 4.57
N SER A 304 18.55 -0.89 3.69
CA SER A 304 19.60 -0.81 2.66
C SER A 304 19.05 -0.29 1.34
N LEU A 305 19.72 0.73 0.80
CA LEU A 305 19.39 1.31 -0.51
C LEU A 305 20.04 0.54 -1.64
N TRP A 306 19.28 0.29 -2.68
CA TRP A 306 19.67 -0.32 -3.93
C TRP A 306 19.27 0.54 -5.11
N THR A 307 20.05 0.55 -6.18
CA THR A 307 19.72 1.29 -7.41
C THR A 307 19.83 0.40 -8.63
N SER A 308 18.97 0.67 -9.62
CA SER A 308 18.98 -0.01 -10.91
C SER A 308 18.64 0.97 -12.03
N LYS A 309 19.14 0.69 -13.26
CA LYS A 309 18.71 1.39 -14.48
C LYS A 309 17.66 0.60 -15.26
N ASP A 310 17.38 -0.62 -14.85
CA ASP A 310 16.72 -1.59 -15.70
C ASP A 310 15.80 -2.58 -14.97
N LEU A 311 15.67 -2.44 -13.65
CA LEU A 311 14.91 -3.34 -12.78
C LEU A 311 15.50 -4.76 -12.64
N ALA A 312 16.44 -5.15 -13.48
CA ALA A 312 17.05 -6.46 -13.49
C ALA A 312 18.37 -6.50 -12.70
N HIS A 313 19.20 -5.47 -12.89
CA HIS A 313 20.52 -5.38 -12.28
C HIS A 313 20.53 -4.29 -11.21
N TRP A 314 20.73 -4.69 -9.97
CA TRP A 314 20.70 -3.79 -8.82
C TRP A 314 22.09 -3.66 -8.20
N GLN A 315 22.43 -2.46 -7.79
CA GLN A 315 23.67 -2.12 -7.10
C GLN A 315 23.39 -1.61 -5.70
N GLY A 316 23.94 -2.25 -4.68
CA GLY A 316 23.84 -1.82 -3.28
C GLY A 316 24.55 -0.49 -3.05
N ARG A 317 23.90 0.40 -2.30
CA ARG A 317 24.38 1.74 -1.91
C ARG A 317 24.64 1.86 -0.40
N GLY A 318 24.37 0.79 0.35
CA GLY A 318 24.52 0.75 1.80
C GLY A 318 23.35 1.38 2.54
N GLU A 319 23.56 1.79 3.78
CA GLU A 319 22.56 2.37 4.65
C GLU A 319 21.91 3.61 4.03
N PHE A 320 20.57 3.69 4.07
CA PHE A 320 19.82 4.81 3.53
C PHE A 320 19.79 6.01 4.48
N LEU A 321 19.66 5.77 5.79
CA LEU A 321 19.60 6.80 6.81
C LEU A 321 21.01 7.27 7.18
N THR A 322 21.18 8.59 7.38
CA THR A 322 22.45 9.16 7.86
C THR A 322 22.70 8.88 9.34
N SER A 323 21.63 8.75 10.12
CA SER A 323 21.68 8.40 11.54
C SER A 323 20.38 7.74 11.99
N LEU A 324 20.43 7.01 13.09
CA LEU A 324 19.29 6.33 13.71
C LEU A 324 19.11 6.77 15.17
N PRO A 325 19.03 8.09 15.47
CA PRO A 325 19.08 8.58 16.86
C PRO A 325 17.85 8.20 17.69
N PHE A 326 16.77 7.75 17.04
CA PHE A 326 15.46 7.51 17.66
C PHE A 326 14.97 6.06 17.53
N ILE A 327 15.73 5.20 16.85
CA ILE A 327 15.39 3.79 16.71
C ILE A 327 15.76 3.05 17.99
N ARG A 328 14.85 2.24 18.49
CA ARG A 328 15.13 1.29 19.58
C ARG A 328 15.95 0.14 19.03
N HIS A 329 16.75 -0.48 19.87
CA HIS A 329 17.63 -1.58 19.47
C HIS A 329 16.88 -2.78 18.89
N ASP A 330 15.62 -2.95 19.28
CA ASP A 330 14.71 -4.03 18.87
C ASP A 330 13.78 -3.64 17.70
N ASP A 331 13.98 -2.49 17.05
CA ASP A 331 13.24 -2.09 15.85
C ASP A 331 13.90 -2.71 14.60
N GLU A 332 13.25 -3.69 13.97
CA GLU A 332 13.80 -4.42 12.83
C GLU A 332 13.71 -3.67 11.49
N GLY A 333 12.76 -2.74 11.34
CA GLY A 333 12.61 -1.93 10.12
C GLY A 333 11.90 -2.65 8.97
N SER A 334 10.89 -3.46 9.27
CA SER A 334 10.03 -4.12 8.28
C SER A 334 9.13 -3.14 7.54
N CYS A 335 8.61 -3.55 6.38
CA CYS A 335 7.66 -2.80 5.54
C CYS A 335 8.07 -1.34 5.30
N PRO A 336 9.29 -1.05 4.79
CA PRO A 336 9.71 0.32 4.53
C PRO A 336 8.80 0.96 3.48
N GLU A 337 8.53 2.26 3.66
CA GLU A 337 7.87 3.09 2.65
C GLU A 337 8.47 4.49 2.66
N PHE A 338 8.87 4.99 1.50
CA PHE A 338 9.52 6.28 1.35
C PHE A 338 8.78 7.15 0.33
N ARG A 339 8.31 8.33 0.75
CA ARG A 339 7.55 9.26 -0.10
C ARG A 339 7.90 10.71 0.19
N ARG A 340 7.63 11.57 -0.78
CA ARG A 340 7.66 13.02 -0.60
C ARG A 340 6.40 13.48 0.15
N ILE A 341 6.55 14.45 1.05
CA ILE A 341 5.44 15.09 1.75
C ILE A 341 5.69 16.61 1.88
N GLY A 342 4.97 17.40 1.10
CA GLY A 342 5.23 18.82 0.99
C GLY A 342 6.64 19.11 0.47
N ASP A 343 7.42 19.87 1.25
CA ASP A 343 8.83 20.20 0.97
C ASP A 343 9.82 19.24 1.66
N LYS A 344 9.33 18.17 2.29
CA LYS A 344 10.10 17.17 3.03
C LYS A 344 9.81 15.75 2.52
N TYR A 345 10.37 14.77 3.24
CA TYR A 345 10.14 13.36 2.98
C TYR A 345 9.68 12.64 4.25
N ILE A 346 8.89 11.61 4.06
CA ILE A 346 8.48 10.66 5.09
C ILE A 346 9.05 9.29 4.77
N LEU A 347 9.67 8.68 5.77
CA LEU A 347 10.10 7.29 5.75
C LEU A 347 9.39 6.55 6.87
N SER A 348 8.58 5.56 6.55
CA SER A 348 7.97 4.70 7.55
C SER A 348 8.63 3.35 7.61
N PHE A 349 8.63 2.78 8.80
CA PHE A 349 9.01 1.41 9.09
C PHE A 349 7.99 0.80 10.03
N PHE A 350 8.07 -0.51 10.15
CA PHE A 350 7.29 -1.26 11.10
C PHE A 350 8.21 -2.08 12.01
N SER A 351 7.82 -2.19 13.26
CA SER A 351 8.43 -3.08 14.25
C SER A 351 7.37 -3.99 14.86
N HIS A 352 7.58 -5.29 14.82
CA HIS A 352 6.67 -6.27 15.43
C HIS A 352 6.55 -6.08 16.94
N ALA A 353 7.59 -5.58 17.59
CA ALA A 353 7.62 -5.34 19.03
C ALA A 353 7.08 -3.95 19.42
N ASN A 354 7.30 -2.92 18.58
CA ASN A 354 7.11 -1.53 18.97
C ASN A 354 6.11 -0.76 18.09
N GLY A 355 5.51 -1.41 17.08
CA GLY A 355 4.48 -0.84 16.21
C GLY A 355 5.01 -0.05 15.02
N GLY A 356 4.08 0.56 14.28
CA GLY A 356 4.36 1.39 13.10
C GLY A 356 5.00 2.72 13.48
N GLN A 357 6.07 3.08 12.81
CA GLN A 357 6.82 4.31 13.06
C GLN A 357 7.10 5.06 11.77
N TYR A 358 7.34 6.36 11.88
CA TYR A 358 7.76 7.19 10.77
C TYR A 358 8.81 8.22 11.17
N TYR A 359 9.61 8.58 10.19
CA TYR A 359 10.56 9.68 10.25
C TYR A 359 10.16 10.75 9.25
N LEU A 360 10.29 12.03 9.65
CA LEU A 360 10.28 13.16 8.73
C LEU A 360 11.70 13.66 8.58
N GLY A 361 12.10 13.99 7.35
CA GLY A 361 13.49 14.36 7.09
C GLY A 361 13.71 15.00 5.73
N ASP A 362 14.98 15.27 5.49
CA ASP A 362 15.51 15.75 4.22
C ASP A 362 16.15 14.59 3.46
N TYR A 363 16.01 14.59 2.13
CA TYR A 363 16.61 13.61 1.27
C TYR A 363 17.49 14.29 0.24
N GLU A 364 18.79 14.01 0.32
CA GLU A 364 19.81 14.55 -0.56
C GLU A 364 20.91 13.50 -0.81
N ASN A 365 21.45 13.47 -2.02
CA ASN A 365 22.58 12.59 -2.37
C ASN A 365 22.36 11.11 -2.01
N GLN A 366 21.14 10.60 -2.24
CA GLN A 366 20.75 9.23 -1.93
C GLN A 366 20.81 8.88 -0.43
N LYS A 367 20.72 9.87 0.44
CA LYS A 367 20.68 9.73 1.89
C LYS A 367 19.49 10.46 2.48
N PHE A 368 18.86 9.83 3.45
CA PHE A 368 17.78 10.42 4.23
C PHE A 368 18.28 10.83 5.61
N THR A 369 18.09 12.10 5.94
CA THR A 369 18.49 12.69 7.23
C THR A 369 17.24 13.03 8.05
N PRO A 370 16.89 12.24 9.07
CA PRO A 370 15.70 12.47 9.86
C PRO A 370 15.87 13.64 10.84
N TYR A 371 14.85 14.51 10.95
CA TYR A 371 14.76 15.55 12.00
C TYR A 371 13.69 15.25 13.04
N HIS A 372 12.73 14.36 12.73
CA HIS A 372 11.62 14.01 13.61
C HIS A 372 11.30 12.52 13.50
N HIS A 373 10.97 11.91 14.63
CA HIS A 373 10.49 10.54 14.73
C HIS A 373 9.21 10.49 15.55
N ALA A 374 8.21 9.74 15.07
CA ALA A 374 7.02 9.42 15.83
C ALA A 374 6.45 8.05 15.40
N ARG A 375 5.33 7.67 15.99
CA ARG A 375 4.69 6.39 15.73
C ARG A 375 3.25 6.59 15.28
N PHE A 376 2.79 5.75 14.35
CA PHE A 376 1.36 5.62 14.02
C PHE A 376 0.61 4.90 15.14
N ASN A 377 1.25 3.91 15.75
CA ASN A 377 0.73 3.17 16.89
C ASN A 377 1.86 2.71 17.80
N HIS A 378 1.53 2.26 18.98
CA HIS A 378 2.48 1.83 20.00
C HIS A 378 2.19 0.37 20.40
N GLY A 379 3.24 -0.37 20.80
CA GLY A 379 3.15 -1.75 21.25
C GLY A 379 3.15 -2.76 20.11
N THR A 380 3.09 -4.04 20.49
CA THR A 380 3.18 -5.18 19.58
C THR A 380 2.03 -5.24 18.58
N VAL A 381 2.25 -5.95 17.46
CA VAL A 381 1.21 -6.18 16.45
C VAL A 381 0.04 -6.98 16.98
N ALA A 382 0.31 -8.03 17.73
CA ALA A 382 -0.71 -8.89 18.34
C ALA A 382 -0.75 -8.70 19.87
N PRO A 383 -1.92 -8.84 20.48
CA PRO A 383 -3.24 -9.00 19.84
C PRO A 383 -3.80 -7.64 19.37
N GLY A 384 -4.55 -7.65 18.27
CA GLY A 384 -5.43 -6.57 17.85
C GLY A 384 -4.80 -5.21 17.54
N GLY A 385 -3.48 -5.15 17.40
CA GLY A 385 -2.74 -3.93 17.10
C GLY A 385 -2.65 -3.63 15.60
N VAL A 386 -2.14 -2.45 15.30
CA VAL A 386 -1.98 -1.93 13.93
C VAL A 386 -0.53 -2.12 13.49
N HIS A 387 -0.32 -2.49 12.22
CA HIS A 387 1.01 -2.64 11.66
C HIS A 387 1.08 -2.35 10.16
N ALA A 388 2.29 -2.47 9.58
CA ALA A 388 2.57 -2.43 8.16
C ALA A 388 1.97 -1.21 7.45
N PRO A 389 2.44 0.03 7.71
CA PRO A 389 1.98 1.21 6.99
C PRO A 389 2.33 1.08 5.50
N ARG A 390 1.38 1.44 4.62
CA ARG A 390 1.61 1.51 3.17
C ARG A 390 1.04 2.80 2.61
N MET A 391 1.89 3.58 1.96
CA MET A 391 1.52 4.88 1.39
C MET A 391 1.35 4.80 -0.12
N GLY A 392 0.43 5.63 -0.65
CA GLY A 392 0.21 5.84 -2.08
C GLY A 392 -0.06 7.30 -2.39
N GLU A 393 0.28 7.71 -3.60
CA GLU A 393 0.15 9.09 -4.08
C GLU A 393 -0.89 9.15 -5.21
N ASP A 394 -1.66 10.26 -5.27
CA ASP A 394 -2.67 10.50 -6.32
C ASP A 394 -2.11 11.21 -7.55
N GLY A 395 -0.80 11.49 -7.58
CA GLY A 395 -0.16 12.29 -8.63
C GLY A 395 -0.51 13.80 -8.59
N LYS A 396 -1.36 14.23 -7.65
CA LYS A 396 -1.77 15.64 -7.44
C LYS A 396 -1.23 16.21 -6.14
N GLY A 397 -0.30 15.51 -5.49
CA GLY A 397 0.31 15.88 -4.20
C GLY A 397 -0.48 15.39 -2.98
N GLY A 398 -1.50 14.57 -3.17
CA GLY A 398 -2.14 13.83 -2.08
C GLY A 398 -1.31 12.61 -1.70
N LEU A 399 -1.04 12.45 -0.41
CA LEU A 399 -0.39 11.27 0.17
C LEU A 399 -1.38 10.57 1.09
N PHE A 400 -1.60 9.29 0.84
CA PHE A 400 -2.55 8.46 1.57
C PHE A 400 -1.85 7.27 2.20
N ASN A 401 -2.34 6.81 3.35
CA ASN A 401 -1.76 5.70 4.11
C ASN A 401 -2.85 4.72 4.52
N ILE A 402 -2.55 3.45 4.46
CA ILE A 402 -3.36 2.35 4.98
C ILE A 402 -2.50 1.51 5.91
N LEU A 403 -3.08 1.07 7.01
CA LEU A 403 -2.46 0.20 8.00
C LEU A 403 -3.27 -1.11 8.10
N ASN A 404 -2.63 -2.17 8.53
CA ASN A 404 -3.30 -3.43 8.80
C ASN A 404 -3.59 -3.58 10.30
N PHE A 405 -4.78 -4.06 10.66
CA PHE A 405 -5.11 -4.51 12.01
C PHE A 405 -4.91 -6.00 12.14
N ASN A 406 -4.10 -6.40 13.10
CA ASN A 406 -3.94 -7.79 13.46
C ASN A 406 -5.19 -8.33 14.18
N HIS A 407 -5.31 -9.64 14.31
CA HIS A 407 -6.43 -10.24 15.01
C HIS A 407 -6.24 -10.19 16.53
N GLY A 408 -7.35 -10.15 17.27
CA GLY A 408 -7.42 -10.28 18.73
C GLY A 408 -8.39 -11.39 19.15
N LYS A 409 -8.93 -12.11 18.18
CA LYS A 409 -9.80 -13.27 18.35
C LYS A 409 -9.59 -14.21 17.16
N HIS A 410 -9.55 -15.51 17.43
CA HIS A 410 -9.40 -16.49 16.34
C HIS A 410 -10.64 -16.54 15.44
N SER A 411 -10.41 -16.66 14.15
CA SER A 411 -11.43 -16.96 13.14
C SER A 411 -10.81 -17.84 12.06
N ASP A 412 -11.51 -18.89 11.65
CA ASP A 412 -11.04 -19.84 10.63
C ASP A 412 -11.18 -19.29 9.22
N ASP A 413 -12.16 -18.42 9.00
CA ASP A 413 -12.59 -17.98 7.68
C ASP A 413 -12.02 -16.62 7.25
N TRP A 414 -11.61 -15.80 8.21
CA TRP A 414 -11.02 -14.47 7.99
C TRP A 414 -10.37 -13.99 9.29
N ASP A 415 -9.45 -13.03 9.25
CA ASP A 415 -8.84 -12.55 10.50
C ASP A 415 -8.51 -11.05 10.53
N GLN A 416 -7.81 -10.52 9.57
CA GLN A 416 -7.27 -9.16 9.62
C GLN A 416 -8.16 -8.16 8.87
N VAL A 417 -7.90 -6.89 9.13
CA VAL A 417 -8.69 -5.75 8.62
C VAL A 417 -7.74 -4.63 8.24
N MET A 418 -8.02 -3.89 7.18
CA MET A 418 -7.30 -2.65 6.90
C MET A 418 -7.94 -1.46 7.60
N SER A 419 -7.14 -0.50 8.02
CA SER A 419 -7.62 0.78 8.54
C SER A 419 -8.41 1.54 7.46
N LEU A 420 -9.19 2.51 7.87
CA LEU A 420 -9.63 3.53 6.91
C LEU A 420 -8.40 4.20 6.29
N PRO A 421 -8.44 4.51 4.99
CA PRO A 421 -7.39 5.29 4.39
C PRO A 421 -7.23 6.65 5.08
N GLN A 422 -5.99 7.00 5.36
CA GLN A 422 -5.62 8.23 6.05
C GLN A 422 -4.99 9.20 5.04
N ARG A 423 -5.37 10.46 5.10
CA ARG A 423 -4.65 11.52 4.39
C ARG A 423 -3.50 12.01 5.26
N LEU A 424 -2.31 12.03 4.70
CA LEU A 424 -1.11 12.55 5.36
C LEU A 424 -0.75 13.91 4.77
N THR A 425 -0.52 14.90 5.63
CA THR A 425 -0.02 16.22 5.22
C THR A 425 1.02 16.72 6.20
N LEU A 426 1.87 17.64 5.74
CA LEU A 426 2.86 18.31 6.58
C LEU A 426 2.30 19.63 7.07
N GLY A 427 2.21 19.81 8.40
CA GLY A 427 1.76 21.06 9.00
C GLY A 427 2.79 22.19 8.90
N PRO A 428 2.40 23.44 9.21
CA PRO A 428 3.33 24.58 9.25
C PRO A 428 4.50 24.39 10.24
N ASP A 429 4.25 23.60 11.29
CA ASP A 429 5.25 23.20 12.30
C ASP A 429 6.17 22.07 11.83
N LYS A 430 6.08 21.68 10.56
CA LYS A 430 6.83 20.56 9.94
C LYS A 430 6.59 19.22 10.62
N LEU A 431 5.43 19.04 11.25
CA LEU A 431 4.99 17.77 11.82
C LEU A 431 3.84 17.19 11.02
N LEU A 432 3.71 15.87 11.07
CA LEU A 432 2.69 15.13 10.35
C LEU A 432 1.28 15.49 10.86
N ARG A 433 0.34 15.62 9.91
CA ARG A 433 -1.10 15.60 10.14
C ARG A 433 -1.64 14.28 9.62
N ILE A 434 -2.52 13.68 10.41
CA ILE A 434 -3.13 12.38 10.10
C ILE A 434 -4.64 12.56 10.21
N GLU A 435 -5.33 12.51 9.08
CA GLU A 435 -6.77 12.71 9.01
C GLU A 435 -7.40 11.52 8.28
N PRO A 436 -8.62 11.09 8.64
CA PRO A 436 -9.35 10.17 7.80
C PRO A 436 -9.64 10.84 6.46
N ILE A 437 -9.68 10.08 5.37
CA ILE A 437 -9.99 10.67 4.07
C ILE A 437 -11.37 11.30 4.04
N ALA A 438 -11.52 12.38 3.27
CA ALA A 438 -12.78 13.11 3.17
C ALA A 438 -13.93 12.24 2.62
N ALA A 439 -13.62 11.33 1.72
CA ALA A 439 -14.58 10.40 1.12
C ALA A 439 -15.30 9.50 2.16
N ALA A 440 -14.72 9.29 3.34
CA ALA A 440 -15.40 8.55 4.43
C ALA A 440 -16.76 9.16 4.81
N ALA A 441 -16.95 10.45 4.61
CA ALA A 441 -18.23 11.12 4.86
C ALA A 441 -19.36 10.64 3.92
N SER A 442 -19.06 10.04 2.77
CA SER A 442 -20.06 9.45 1.87
C SER A 442 -20.80 8.26 2.48
N LEU A 443 -20.19 7.62 3.48
CA LEU A 443 -20.77 6.48 4.19
C LEU A 443 -21.74 6.91 5.30
N ARG A 444 -21.83 8.21 5.61
CA ARG A 444 -22.69 8.74 6.68
C ARG A 444 -24.16 8.56 6.33
N GLY A 445 -24.87 7.87 7.20
CA GLY A 445 -26.32 7.66 7.13
C GLY A 445 -27.07 8.50 8.14
N LYS A 446 -27.90 7.87 9.01
CA LYS A 446 -28.68 8.56 10.03
C LYS A 446 -27.79 9.40 10.94
N HIS A 447 -28.07 10.69 11.03
CA HIS A 447 -27.37 11.68 11.85
C HIS A 447 -28.10 11.96 13.17
N GLN A 448 -27.32 12.14 14.22
CA GLN A 448 -27.78 12.55 15.54
C GLN A 448 -26.82 13.60 16.09
N HIS A 449 -27.33 14.58 16.81
CA HIS A 449 -26.56 15.70 17.35
C HIS A 449 -26.83 15.90 18.85
N VAL A 450 -25.75 16.13 19.60
CA VAL A 450 -25.80 16.56 21.00
C VAL A 450 -25.09 17.91 21.09
N GLY A 451 -25.82 18.94 21.47
CA GLY A 451 -25.27 20.29 21.66
C GLY A 451 -24.45 20.43 22.95
N GLU A 452 -24.14 21.69 23.26
CA GLU A 452 -23.31 21.97 24.46
C GLU A 452 -23.95 21.38 25.73
N THR A 453 -23.18 20.59 26.44
CA THR A 453 -23.64 19.83 27.62
C THR A 453 -22.58 19.91 28.72
N ALA A 454 -23.02 20.29 29.93
CA ALA A 454 -22.17 20.27 31.10
C ALA A 454 -21.76 18.82 31.47
N MET A 455 -20.52 18.62 31.77
CA MET A 455 -19.96 17.35 32.25
C MET A 455 -19.55 17.52 33.73
N PRO A 456 -20.46 17.31 34.70
CA PRO A 456 -20.18 17.48 36.11
C PRO A 456 -19.06 16.53 36.56
N ALA A 457 -18.22 17.03 37.47
CA ALA A 457 -17.10 16.26 38.02
C ALA A 457 -17.57 14.92 38.61
N ASN A 458 -16.84 13.86 38.29
CA ASN A 458 -17.01 12.50 38.82
C ASN A 458 -18.38 11.83 38.50
N LYS A 459 -19.15 12.39 37.57
CA LYS A 459 -20.43 11.85 37.15
C LYS A 459 -20.36 11.37 35.69
N GLU A 460 -20.85 10.16 35.46
CA GLU A 460 -21.02 9.64 34.09
C GLU A 460 -22.34 10.15 33.50
N ILE A 461 -22.31 10.51 32.21
CA ILE A 461 -23.46 10.92 31.42
C ILE A 461 -23.61 9.93 30.27
N VAL A 462 -24.63 9.10 30.31
CA VAL A 462 -25.00 8.24 29.18
C VAL A 462 -25.75 9.08 28.15
N LEU A 463 -25.28 9.07 26.92
CA LEU A 463 -25.90 9.84 25.83
C LEU A 463 -27.07 9.03 25.23
N LYS A 464 -28.29 9.32 25.72
CA LYS A 464 -29.48 8.60 25.26
C LYS A 464 -29.69 8.75 23.75
N GLY A 465 -29.92 7.62 23.09
CA GLY A 465 -30.14 7.55 21.65
C GLY A 465 -28.89 7.60 20.79
N ILE A 466 -27.71 7.89 21.35
CA ILE A 466 -26.44 7.71 20.66
C ILE A 466 -25.95 6.29 20.95
N GLU A 467 -26.19 5.40 19.99
CA GLU A 467 -25.89 3.96 20.16
C GLU A 467 -25.65 3.31 18.79
N GLY A 468 -24.78 2.32 18.76
CA GLY A 468 -24.47 1.53 17.57
C GLY A 468 -23.07 0.93 17.63
N ASN A 469 -22.84 -0.06 16.79
CA ASN A 469 -21.52 -0.68 16.59
C ASN A 469 -20.94 -0.44 15.19
N THR A 470 -21.57 0.46 14.42
CA THR A 470 -21.18 0.83 13.05
C THR A 470 -21.42 2.33 12.89
N MET A 471 -20.53 3.14 13.47
CA MET A 471 -20.76 4.57 13.66
C MET A 471 -19.49 5.40 13.43
N GLU A 472 -19.69 6.66 13.05
CA GLU A 472 -18.71 7.73 13.22
C GLU A 472 -19.18 8.71 14.27
N LEU A 473 -18.28 9.17 15.13
CA LEU A 473 -18.50 10.25 16.09
C LEU A 473 -17.50 11.38 15.82
N GLU A 474 -18.01 12.61 15.71
CA GLU A 474 -17.21 13.84 15.81
C GLU A 474 -17.50 14.50 17.15
N VAL A 475 -16.49 14.63 17.99
CA VAL A 475 -16.64 15.07 19.38
C VAL A 475 -15.71 16.22 19.68
N GLU A 476 -16.23 17.30 20.26
CA GLU A 476 -15.44 18.44 20.74
C GLU A 476 -15.70 18.64 22.24
N ILE A 477 -14.64 18.53 23.05
CA ILE A 477 -14.70 18.66 24.50
C ILE A 477 -13.73 19.76 24.93
N ASP A 478 -14.23 20.70 25.74
CA ASP A 478 -13.40 21.60 26.53
C ASP A 478 -13.14 20.95 27.89
N PRO A 479 -11.94 20.42 28.13
CA PRO A 479 -11.63 19.72 29.37
C PRO A 479 -11.48 20.68 30.57
N LYS A 480 -11.38 22.00 30.33
CA LYS A 480 -11.13 23.00 31.36
C LYS A 480 -10.01 22.58 32.32
N ASN A 481 -10.33 22.46 33.61
CA ASN A 481 -9.41 22.03 34.65
C ASN A 481 -9.68 20.57 35.11
N ALA A 482 -10.52 19.83 34.42
CA ALA A 482 -10.71 18.42 34.70
C ALA A 482 -9.38 17.67 34.56
N ARG A 483 -9.10 16.74 35.48
CA ARG A 483 -7.85 15.93 35.42
C ARG A 483 -7.84 15.04 34.20
N TRP A 484 -9.00 14.50 33.86
CA TRP A 484 -9.21 13.79 32.60
C TRP A 484 -10.69 13.85 32.18
N VAL A 485 -10.90 13.71 30.90
CA VAL A 485 -12.22 13.50 30.30
C VAL A 485 -12.20 12.18 29.54
N GLN A 486 -13.34 11.47 29.53
CA GLN A 486 -13.46 10.16 28.94
C GLN A 486 -14.70 10.07 28.07
N LEU A 487 -14.53 9.52 26.90
CA LEU A 487 -15.59 9.04 26.01
C LEU A 487 -15.56 7.52 26.04
N ASN A 488 -16.66 6.88 26.39
CA ASN A 488 -16.83 5.43 26.31
C ASN A 488 -17.73 5.11 25.12
N VAL A 489 -17.33 4.13 24.34
CA VAL A 489 -18.05 3.61 23.18
C VAL A 489 -18.23 2.10 23.34
N LEU A 490 -19.12 1.49 22.57
CA LEU A 490 -19.45 0.06 22.71
C LEU A 490 -19.70 -0.31 24.17
N ARG A 491 -20.46 0.54 24.84
CA ARG A 491 -20.75 0.43 26.26
C ARG A 491 -22.07 -0.32 26.50
N SER A 492 -22.03 -1.41 27.24
CA SER A 492 -23.24 -2.09 27.70
C SER A 492 -24.01 -1.25 28.74
N PRO A 493 -25.30 -1.46 28.94
CA PRO A 493 -26.12 -0.65 29.87
C PRO A 493 -25.55 -0.59 31.30
N GLY A 494 -25.03 -1.70 31.83
CA GLY A 494 -24.40 -1.78 33.16
C GLY A 494 -22.89 -1.48 33.16
N ALA A 495 -22.30 -1.12 32.01
CA ALA A 495 -20.87 -0.93 31.82
C ALA A 495 -20.03 -2.19 32.12
N GLU A 496 -20.58 -3.37 31.89
CA GLU A 496 -19.82 -4.64 31.94
C GLU A 496 -18.79 -4.67 30.83
N GLU A 497 -19.16 -4.17 29.64
CA GLU A 497 -18.27 -3.95 28.52
C GLU A 497 -18.25 -2.47 28.13
N GLN A 498 -17.07 -1.97 27.78
CA GLN A 498 -16.87 -0.65 27.18
C GLN A 498 -15.45 -0.52 26.64
N THR A 499 -15.28 0.26 25.59
CA THR A 499 -13.99 0.74 25.10
C THR A 499 -13.85 2.21 25.45
N SER A 500 -12.78 2.58 26.15
CA SER A 500 -12.61 3.91 26.71
C SER A 500 -11.56 4.73 25.97
N ILE A 501 -11.90 5.97 25.63
CA ILE A 501 -10.98 6.97 25.04
C ILE A 501 -10.83 8.06 26.10
N THR A 502 -9.66 8.10 26.79
CA THR A 502 -9.43 8.98 27.92
C THR A 502 -8.35 10.02 27.59
N PHE A 503 -8.72 11.28 27.65
CA PHE A 503 -7.76 12.37 27.62
C PHE A 503 -7.35 12.75 29.01
N TYR A 504 -6.10 12.50 29.37
CA TYR A 504 -5.45 12.98 30.59
C TYR A 504 -4.93 14.39 30.34
N ASN A 505 -5.52 15.36 31.05
CA ASN A 505 -5.15 16.75 30.90
C ASN A 505 -3.76 17.00 31.46
N HIS A 506 -3.17 18.08 30.99
CA HIS A 506 -1.88 18.54 31.47
C HIS A 506 -1.94 18.92 32.95
N ASP A 507 -1.07 18.38 33.81
CA ASP A 507 -1.02 18.69 35.24
C ASP A 507 0.34 19.28 35.66
N LYS A 508 0.34 20.60 35.90
CA LYS A 508 1.50 21.33 36.40
C LYS A 508 1.80 21.11 37.89
N ARG A 509 0.89 20.43 38.62
CA ARG A 509 0.94 20.37 40.10
C ARG A 509 1.73 19.21 40.66
N LEU A 510 1.98 18.17 39.85
CA LEU A 510 2.70 16.98 40.28
C LEU A 510 4.21 17.17 40.40
N ALA A 511 4.77 18.11 39.65
CA ALA A 511 6.17 18.52 39.79
C ALA A 511 6.38 19.93 39.27
N PHE A 512 6.79 20.83 40.12
CA PHE A 512 7.02 22.24 39.74
C PHE A 512 8.18 22.45 38.77
N TRP A 513 8.98 21.42 38.49
CA TRP A 513 10.03 21.40 37.47
C TRP A 513 9.73 20.50 36.26
N TYR A 514 8.65 19.72 36.29
CA TYR A 514 8.22 18.92 35.14
C TYR A 514 6.90 19.45 34.58
N ASP A 515 6.93 19.61 33.28
CA ASP A 515 5.74 19.83 32.51
C ASP A 515 5.26 18.51 31.94
N THR A 516 4.24 17.92 32.55
CA THR A 516 3.66 16.65 32.09
C THR A 516 2.71 16.92 30.94
N PRO A 517 3.06 16.54 29.70
CA PRO A 517 2.16 16.76 28.58
C PRO A 517 0.88 15.94 28.74
N GLY A 518 -0.20 16.43 28.17
CA GLY A 518 -1.43 15.68 28.08
C GLY A 518 -1.25 14.42 27.24
N LYS A 519 -2.11 13.42 27.42
CA LYS A 519 -2.10 12.21 26.63
C LYS A 519 -3.51 11.70 26.38
N VAL A 520 -3.72 11.07 25.24
CA VAL A 520 -4.93 10.30 24.94
C VAL A 520 -4.60 8.82 25.05
N VAL A 521 -5.46 8.08 25.72
CA VAL A 521 -5.35 6.63 25.93
C VAL A 521 -6.59 5.97 25.36
N LEU A 522 -6.41 5.01 24.46
CA LEU A 522 -7.43 4.09 24.00
C LEU A 522 -7.29 2.79 24.78
N ASP A 523 -8.28 2.44 25.56
CA ASP A 523 -8.26 1.31 26.48
C ASP A 523 -9.37 0.31 26.14
N GLY A 524 -8.96 -0.87 25.66
CA GLY A 524 -9.81 -2.02 25.37
C GLY A 524 -9.85 -3.09 26.47
N SER A 525 -9.25 -2.85 27.65
CA SER A 525 -9.14 -3.85 28.71
C SER A 525 -10.50 -4.34 29.25
N ARG A 526 -11.56 -3.58 29.03
CA ARG A 526 -12.95 -3.91 29.37
C ARG A 526 -13.85 -4.00 28.13
N SER A 527 -13.30 -4.20 26.96
CA SER A 527 -14.08 -4.19 25.71
C SER A 527 -14.83 -5.50 25.42
N SER A 528 -14.56 -6.56 26.17
CA SER A 528 -15.18 -7.87 25.94
C SER A 528 -15.32 -8.66 27.22
N THR A 529 -16.40 -9.43 27.31
CA THR A 529 -16.64 -10.47 28.33
C THR A 529 -16.40 -11.89 27.79
N LEU A 530 -16.01 -12.02 26.52
CA LEU A 530 -15.71 -13.31 25.89
C LEU A 530 -14.37 -13.87 26.39
N SER A 531 -14.33 -15.18 26.68
CA SER A 531 -13.15 -15.84 27.20
C SER A 531 -12.09 -16.16 26.15
N ASP A 532 -12.43 -16.12 24.87
CA ASP A 532 -11.57 -16.42 23.71
C ASP A 532 -11.03 -15.16 23.01
N VAL A 533 -11.21 -14.00 23.62
CA VAL A 533 -10.66 -12.73 23.14
C VAL A 533 -9.34 -12.43 23.83
N TRP A 534 -8.34 -12.12 23.04
CA TRP A 534 -7.06 -11.63 23.54
C TRP A 534 -7.12 -10.11 23.66
N LEU A 535 -7.34 -9.63 24.89
CA LEU A 535 -7.44 -8.21 25.17
C LEU A 535 -6.08 -7.54 25.00
N ARG A 536 -6.10 -6.40 24.30
CA ARG A 536 -4.91 -5.58 24.08
C ARG A 536 -4.65 -4.67 25.28
N PRO A 537 -3.40 -4.49 25.71
CA PRO A 537 -3.02 -3.41 26.61
C PRO A 537 -3.40 -2.03 26.03
N PRO A 538 -3.69 -1.04 26.89
CA PRO A 538 -4.03 0.31 26.43
C PRO A 538 -2.94 0.92 25.54
N GLU A 539 -3.36 1.58 24.47
CA GLU A 539 -2.48 2.41 23.63
C GLU A 539 -2.56 3.87 24.01
N GLN A 540 -1.45 4.59 23.87
CA GLN A 540 -1.42 6.00 24.24
C GLN A 540 -0.60 6.86 23.29
N VAL A 541 -1.05 8.10 23.11
CA VAL A 541 -0.29 9.13 22.40
C VAL A 541 -0.14 10.36 23.26
N VAL A 542 1.03 11.00 23.16
CA VAL A 542 1.32 12.25 23.86
C VAL A 542 0.77 13.41 23.03
N MET A 543 0.08 14.34 23.69
CA MET A 543 -0.45 15.55 23.10
C MET A 543 0.56 16.68 23.24
N GLN A 544 0.69 17.51 22.21
CA GLN A 544 1.42 18.77 22.33
C GLN A 544 0.56 19.78 23.09
N ARG A 545 1.20 20.68 23.80
CA ARG A 545 0.53 21.78 24.49
C ARG A 545 -0.18 22.70 23.48
N GLY A 546 -1.36 23.10 23.81
CA GLY A 546 -2.15 24.13 23.18
C GLY A 546 -3.43 24.31 23.98
N ASP A 547 -4.00 25.48 23.97
CA ASP A 547 -5.31 25.79 24.59
C ASP A 547 -6.47 25.35 23.66
N GLU A 548 -6.21 24.40 22.76
CA GLU A 548 -7.21 23.90 21.83
C GLU A 548 -8.16 22.93 22.55
N PRO A 549 -9.48 23.00 22.27
CA PRO A 549 -10.39 21.96 22.73
C PRO A 549 -9.97 20.60 22.16
N LEU A 550 -10.26 19.54 22.93
CA LEU A 550 -10.06 18.17 22.46
C LEU A 550 -11.06 17.86 21.35
N ARG A 551 -10.56 17.62 20.14
CA ARG A 551 -11.37 17.17 18.99
C ARG A 551 -11.03 15.72 18.67
N LEU A 552 -12.07 14.90 18.66
CA LEU A 552 -11.98 13.48 18.33
C LEU A 552 -12.86 13.18 17.12
N ARG A 553 -12.31 12.42 16.14
CA ARG A 553 -13.12 11.64 15.21
C ARG A 553 -12.91 10.18 15.55
N VAL A 554 -14.00 9.50 15.85
CA VAL A 554 -14.00 8.10 16.28
C VAL A 554 -14.79 7.27 15.30
N PHE A 555 -14.17 6.26 14.73
CA PHE A 555 -14.81 5.30 13.84
C PHE A 555 -14.95 3.97 14.57
N ILE A 556 -16.17 3.47 14.63
CA ILE A 556 -16.54 2.22 15.29
C ILE A 556 -17.14 1.32 14.23
N ASP A 557 -16.51 0.17 13.98
CA ASP A 557 -17.01 -0.80 13.01
C ASP A 557 -16.92 -2.21 13.56
N ARG A 558 -17.92 -2.59 14.34
CA ARG A 558 -18.03 -3.90 15.00
C ARG A 558 -16.81 -4.21 15.86
N SER A 559 -15.78 -4.79 15.28
CA SER A 559 -14.56 -5.17 15.99
C SER A 559 -13.39 -4.17 15.81
N VAL A 560 -13.63 -3.00 15.30
CA VAL A 560 -12.59 -1.97 15.08
C VAL A 560 -12.99 -0.67 15.76
N VAL A 561 -12.02 -0.04 16.44
CA VAL A 561 -12.13 1.34 16.93
C VAL A 561 -10.91 2.11 16.46
N GLU A 562 -11.12 3.17 15.66
CA GLU A 562 -10.11 4.12 15.24
C GLU A 562 -10.41 5.50 15.85
N VAL A 563 -9.37 6.20 16.32
CA VAL A 563 -9.48 7.49 16.97
C VAL A 563 -8.47 8.47 16.38
N PHE A 564 -8.95 9.47 15.69
CA PHE A 564 -8.16 10.61 15.22
C PHE A 564 -8.28 11.75 16.22
N VAL A 565 -7.14 12.27 16.68
CA VAL A 565 -7.09 13.26 17.74
C VAL A 565 -6.47 14.56 17.21
N ASN A 566 -7.23 15.64 17.20
CA ASN A 566 -6.82 16.99 16.80
C ASN A 566 -6.07 17.02 15.44
N GLU A 567 -6.45 16.11 14.51
CA GLU A 567 -5.82 15.97 13.17
C GLU A 567 -4.29 15.69 13.20
N ARG A 568 -3.77 15.31 14.38
CA ARG A 568 -2.33 15.17 14.62
C ARG A 568 -1.90 13.78 15.07
N ARG A 569 -2.81 13.03 15.67
CA ARG A 569 -2.49 11.74 16.29
C ARG A 569 -3.55 10.71 15.93
N TYR A 570 -3.13 9.49 15.93
CA TYR A 570 -3.96 8.34 15.62
C TYR A 570 -3.77 7.24 16.66
N LEU A 571 -4.85 6.61 17.05
CA LEU A 571 -4.92 5.45 17.93
C LEU A 571 -5.93 4.48 17.37
N ALA A 572 -5.64 3.20 17.41
CA ALA A 572 -6.60 2.22 16.92
C ALA A 572 -6.33 0.83 17.49
N MET A 573 -7.40 0.04 17.65
CA MET A 573 -7.30 -1.35 18.04
C MET A 573 -8.50 -2.17 17.61
N ARG A 574 -8.33 -3.48 17.60
CA ARG A 574 -9.43 -4.44 17.51
C ARG A 574 -10.07 -4.64 18.89
N VAL A 575 -11.39 -4.66 18.90
CA VAL A 575 -12.22 -4.93 20.08
C VAL A 575 -13.30 -5.96 19.71
N TYR A 576 -13.80 -6.72 20.68
CA TYR A 576 -14.74 -7.81 20.37
C TYR A 576 -15.83 -7.87 21.45
N PRO A 577 -16.77 -6.91 21.48
CA PRO A 577 -17.87 -6.95 22.46
C PRO A 577 -18.65 -8.24 22.36
N GLY A 578 -18.81 -8.94 23.48
CA GLY A 578 -19.53 -10.21 23.53
C GLY A 578 -21.03 -10.05 23.73
N ARG A 579 -21.46 -8.86 24.16
CA ARG A 579 -22.87 -8.56 24.43
C ARG A 579 -23.48 -7.81 23.25
N GLU A 580 -24.65 -8.22 22.83
CA GLU A 580 -25.41 -7.56 21.75
C GLU A 580 -25.85 -6.12 22.13
N ASP A 581 -25.96 -5.82 23.43
CA ASP A 581 -26.35 -4.51 23.95
C ASP A 581 -25.16 -3.58 24.28
N SER A 582 -23.93 -3.97 23.93
CA SER A 582 -22.74 -3.12 24.00
C SER A 582 -22.70 -2.10 22.85
N LEU A 583 -23.67 -1.19 22.83
CA LEU A 583 -23.88 -0.21 21.76
C LEU A 583 -23.80 1.25 22.25
N GLY A 584 -23.87 1.49 23.56
CA GLY A 584 -24.03 2.80 24.14
C GLY A 584 -22.79 3.68 24.09
N VAL A 585 -23.01 4.98 24.25
CA VAL A 585 -21.98 6.02 24.36
C VAL A 585 -22.17 6.80 25.65
N SER A 586 -21.09 7.05 26.39
CA SER A 586 -21.13 7.89 27.59
C SER A 586 -19.91 8.81 27.69
N LEU A 587 -20.07 9.85 28.51
CA LEU A 587 -19.02 10.84 28.81
C LEU A 587 -18.79 10.92 30.32
N ARG A 588 -17.57 11.24 30.71
CA ARG A 588 -17.21 11.46 32.12
C ARG A 588 -16.08 12.48 32.22
N ALA A 589 -16.19 13.37 33.22
CA ALA A 589 -15.11 14.25 33.66
C ALA A 589 -14.68 13.88 35.07
N GLN A 590 -13.39 14.03 35.39
CA GLN A 590 -12.84 13.65 36.69
C GLN A 590 -12.17 14.84 37.39
N GLY A 591 -12.47 15.00 38.67
CA GLY A 591 -11.87 15.97 39.57
C GLY A 591 -12.48 17.36 39.48
N GLN A 592 -12.78 17.85 38.31
CA GLN A 592 -13.51 19.10 38.04
C GLN A 592 -14.42 18.93 36.84
N ASP A 593 -15.32 19.90 36.63
CA ASP A 593 -16.26 19.93 35.52
C ASP A 593 -15.52 20.16 34.20
N ALA A 594 -16.05 19.56 33.15
CA ALA A 594 -15.71 19.83 31.74
C ALA A 594 -16.96 20.22 30.96
N VAL A 595 -16.82 20.48 29.67
CA VAL A 595 -17.94 20.80 28.78
C VAL A 595 -17.78 20.02 27.50
N LEU A 596 -18.77 19.21 27.16
CA LEU A 596 -18.99 18.79 25.78
C LEU A 596 -19.44 20.02 24.98
N LYS A 597 -18.69 20.42 23.96
CA LYS A 597 -19.07 21.52 23.07
C LYS A 597 -20.07 21.07 22.03
N LYS A 598 -19.82 19.91 21.41
CA LYS A 598 -20.73 19.23 20.51
C LYS A 598 -20.34 17.76 20.34
N LEU A 599 -21.33 16.96 19.97
CA LEU A 599 -21.13 15.62 19.46
C LEU A 599 -22.07 15.40 18.29
N ASP A 600 -21.51 15.02 17.16
CA ASP A 600 -22.25 14.56 15.99
C ASP A 600 -21.99 13.06 15.82
N ALA A 601 -23.03 12.29 15.57
CA ALA A 601 -22.96 10.83 15.40
C ALA A 601 -23.69 10.43 14.12
N TRP A 602 -23.06 9.57 13.33
CA TRP A 602 -23.65 8.97 12.12
C TRP A 602 -23.60 7.46 12.18
N GLN A 603 -24.69 6.82 11.76
CA GLN A 603 -24.64 5.40 11.40
C GLN A 603 -23.93 5.27 10.06
N MET A 604 -22.98 4.34 9.94
CA MET A 604 -22.14 4.19 8.75
C MET A 604 -22.67 3.09 7.84
N GLN A 605 -22.53 3.30 6.53
CA GLN A 605 -22.94 2.37 5.48
C GLN A 605 -21.74 1.51 5.03
N SER A 606 -22.04 0.48 4.24
CA SER A 606 -21.04 -0.42 3.69
C SER A 606 -20.19 0.24 2.60
N ILE A 607 -18.89 -0.09 2.58
CA ILE A 607 -17.96 0.31 1.52
C ILE A 607 -18.12 -0.50 0.23
N TRP A 608 -18.90 -1.57 0.25
CA TRP A 608 -19.07 -2.44 -0.91
C TRP A 608 -20.20 -1.87 -1.78
N PRO A 609 -19.91 -1.35 -2.99
CA PRO A 609 -20.91 -0.75 -3.85
C PRO A 609 -21.90 -1.81 -4.34
N LYS A 610 -23.15 -1.41 -4.48
CA LYS A 610 -24.21 -2.25 -5.05
C LYS A 610 -24.17 -2.29 -6.58
N THR A 611 -23.51 -1.33 -7.19
CA THR A 611 -23.35 -1.17 -8.64
C THR A 611 -21.88 -1.25 -9.03
N PRO A 612 -21.53 -1.72 -10.22
CA PRO A 612 -20.17 -1.67 -10.73
C PRO A 612 -19.60 -0.23 -10.72
N LEU A 613 -18.29 -0.12 -10.64
CA LEU A 613 -17.58 1.17 -10.73
C LEU A 613 -17.87 1.84 -12.09
N ALA A 614 -17.84 3.17 -12.10
CA ALA A 614 -17.95 3.94 -13.34
C ALA A 614 -16.74 3.66 -14.26
N PRO A 615 -16.88 3.82 -15.59
CA PRO A 615 -15.73 3.74 -16.50
C PRO A 615 -14.62 4.69 -16.07
N SER A 616 -13.37 4.23 -16.09
CA SER A 616 -12.23 5.06 -15.74
C SER A 616 -11.89 6.05 -16.86
N GLU A 617 -11.44 7.24 -16.48
CA GLU A 617 -10.81 8.16 -17.41
C GLU A 617 -9.32 7.85 -17.57
N PRO A 618 -8.71 8.14 -18.74
CA PRO A 618 -7.29 7.99 -18.94
C PRO A 618 -6.49 8.77 -17.89
N ASN A 619 -5.38 8.20 -17.43
CA ASN A 619 -4.51 8.86 -16.46
C ASN A 619 -3.67 9.95 -17.14
N TYR A 620 -4.16 11.19 -17.16
CA TYR A 620 -3.44 12.35 -17.72
C TYR A 620 -2.36 12.92 -16.78
N LEU A 621 -2.25 12.42 -15.55
CA LEU A 621 -1.44 13.03 -14.49
C LEU A 621 0.06 12.73 -14.58
N LEU A 622 0.46 11.80 -15.44
CA LEU A 622 1.86 11.42 -15.65
C LEU A 622 2.46 12.02 -16.93
N ASN A 623 1.83 13.04 -17.50
CA ASN A 623 2.27 13.65 -18.76
C ASN A 623 3.20 14.87 -18.61
N GLU A 624 3.65 15.23 -17.39
CA GLU A 624 4.63 16.29 -17.14
C GLU A 624 5.93 15.79 -16.52
#